data_a5137010784250bf4e4e4d8827c9a178
#
_entry.id   a5137010784250bf4e4e4d8827c9a178
#
_cell.length_a   1.000
_cell.length_b   1.000
_cell.length_c   1.000
_cell.angle_alpha   90.00
_cell.angle_beta   90.00
_cell.angle_gamma   90.00
#
_symmetry.space_group_name_H-M   'P 1'
#
loop_
_entity.id
_entity.type
_entity.pdbx_description
1 polymer ?
#
loop_
_entity_poly.entity_id
_entity_poly.type
_entity_poly.pdbx_seq_one_letter_code
_entity_poly.pdbx_strand_id
1 'polypeptide(L)'
;LENKIGNVKVTGDARLRYQGSDKTDMFATDDAKDKKSKFDYRGRVQFNATVNDNTSAVVRLVTQSNSGSTPEFGDGTNNSVSFDRMYVAHNFGAKTTGLVGRFGAFIGDGLIYDDAFDGAALAYNTDKFSATAAYGSFVAGNLFGSYTNDGTDMNSLNADNNLSVTLLQANGKLGEHTKLGAFYAIGNKHLDNDIYGASLDFNFNKVWIGGEYATWANDNKTVAGTYIPKDGDKDAWVAGIGYGAYDQAKEGTWDVKVQYFNEGKYSPVISSTWNQPYNADYKAWMATVDYALYKNVGLSAYATFNAQDQKGNDAPEYYRAELNFQF
;
A
#
# COMPACT_ATOMS: atom_id res chain seq x y z
N LEU A 1 1.34 -26.29 17.20
CA LEU A 1 2.32 -26.85 16.24
C LEU A 1 3.21 -25.68 15.82
N GLU A 2 4.48 -25.71 16.24
CA GLU A 2 5.48 -24.77 15.71
C GLU A 2 5.77 -25.16 14.26
N ASN A 3 5.44 -24.26 13.32
CA ASN A 3 5.73 -24.43 11.90
C ASN A 3 7.22 -24.20 11.61
N LYS A 4 8.09 -24.91 12.34
CA LYS A 4 9.54 -24.82 12.17
C LYS A 4 10.09 -26.10 11.58
N ILE A 5 10.91 -25.95 10.53
CA ILE A 5 11.77 -27.01 10.01
C ILE A 5 13.21 -26.55 10.24
N GLY A 6 13.83 -27.06 11.30
CA GLY A 6 15.16 -26.60 11.70
C GLY A 6 15.17 -25.14 12.12
N ASN A 7 15.94 -24.30 11.41
CA ASN A 7 16.03 -22.85 11.62
C ASN A 7 15.08 -22.02 10.72
N VAL A 8 14.12 -22.65 10.03
CA VAL A 8 13.17 -21.99 9.14
C VAL A 8 11.75 -22.07 9.71
N LYS A 9 11.10 -20.92 9.89
CA LYS A 9 9.67 -20.81 10.20
C LYS A 9 8.91 -20.49 8.93
N VAL A 10 7.86 -21.25 8.65
CA VAL A 10 6.96 -21.02 7.51
C VAL A 10 5.69 -20.34 8.01
N THR A 11 5.31 -19.26 7.36
CA THR A 11 4.05 -18.53 7.57
C THR A 11 3.38 -18.25 6.23
N GLY A 12 2.12 -17.88 6.23
CA GLY A 12 1.46 -17.53 4.99
C GLY A 12 0.13 -16.86 5.20
N ASP A 13 -0.44 -16.43 4.09
CA ASP A 13 -1.80 -15.89 4.03
C ASP A 13 -2.47 -16.27 2.71
N ALA A 14 -3.79 -16.32 2.75
CA ALA A 14 -4.63 -16.44 1.59
C ALA A 14 -5.70 -15.36 1.60
N ARG A 15 -6.07 -14.85 0.43
CA ARG A 15 -7.13 -13.87 0.24
C ARG A 15 -8.04 -14.30 -0.90
N LEU A 16 -9.34 -14.28 -0.65
CA LEU A 16 -10.38 -14.38 -1.66
C LEU A 16 -11.05 -13.02 -1.73
N ARG A 17 -11.11 -12.40 -2.93
CA ARG A 17 -11.53 -11.02 -3.06
C ARG A 17 -12.52 -10.83 -4.21
N TYR A 18 -13.66 -10.23 -3.90
CA TYR A 18 -14.58 -9.65 -4.88
C TYR A 18 -14.32 -8.15 -5.00
N GLN A 19 -14.28 -7.66 -6.23
CA GLN A 19 -14.18 -6.24 -6.54
C GLN A 19 -15.26 -5.86 -7.54
N GLY A 20 -15.84 -4.69 -7.40
CA GLY A 20 -16.85 -4.19 -8.30
C GLY A 20 -16.78 -2.69 -8.49
N SER A 21 -17.43 -2.22 -9.56
CA SER A 21 -17.57 -0.81 -9.90
C SER A 21 -18.93 -0.53 -10.51
N ASP A 22 -19.39 0.70 -10.42
CA ASP A 22 -20.58 1.18 -11.13
C ASP A 22 -20.30 1.45 -12.61
N LYS A 23 -19.02 1.57 -13.01
CA LYS A 23 -18.57 1.75 -14.40
C LYS A 23 -17.97 0.46 -14.97
N THR A 24 -18.14 0.24 -16.25
CA THR A 24 -17.68 -0.98 -16.94
C THR A 24 -16.18 -0.97 -17.25
N ASP A 25 -15.59 0.18 -17.38
CA ASP A 25 -14.20 0.38 -17.80
C ASP A 25 -13.15 0.05 -16.73
N MET A 26 -13.51 0.08 -15.43
CA MET A 26 -12.56 -0.17 -14.34
C MET A 26 -11.84 -1.54 -14.42
N PHE A 27 -12.54 -2.59 -14.86
CA PHE A 27 -12.00 -3.94 -15.00
C PHE A 27 -11.97 -4.41 -16.47
N ALA A 28 -12.13 -3.48 -17.41
CA ALA A 28 -12.09 -3.79 -18.84
C ALA A 28 -10.70 -4.28 -19.24
N THR A 29 -10.69 -5.23 -20.15
CA THR A 29 -9.50 -5.75 -20.84
C THR A 29 -9.74 -5.68 -22.33
N ASP A 30 -8.72 -5.96 -23.14
CA ASP A 30 -8.89 -6.03 -24.60
C ASP A 30 -9.95 -7.06 -25.02
N ASP A 31 -10.10 -8.13 -24.23
CA ASP A 31 -11.03 -9.22 -24.49
C ASP A 31 -12.41 -9.04 -23.79
N ALA A 32 -12.50 -8.18 -22.77
CA ALA A 32 -13.70 -8.00 -21.96
C ALA A 32 -13.96 -6.51 -21.63
N LYS A 33 -14.53 -5.79 -22.59
CA LYS A 33 -14.74 -4.33 -22.51
C LYS A 33 -15.85 -3.90 -21.53
N ASP A 34 -16.79 -4.79 -21.19
CA ASP A 34 -17.93 -4.50 -20.32
C ASP A 34 -17.81 -5.20 -18.95
N LYS A 35 -16.64 -5.20 -18.34
CA LYS A 35 -16.40 -5.90 -17.09
C LYS A 35 -16.52 -4.96 -15.87
N LYS A 36 -17.62 -5.09 -15.12
CA LYS A 36 -17.91 -4.31 -13.90
C LYS A 36 -17.37 -4.93 -12.62
N SER A 37 -17.02 -6.19 -12.62
CA SER A 37 -16.57 -6.90 -11.42
C SER A 37 -15.57 -7.98 -11.74
N LYS A 38 -14.82 -8.36 -10.73
CA LYS A 38 -13.93 -9.52 -10.79
C LYS A 38 -13.87 -10.21 -9.43
N PHE A 39 -13.55 -11.50 -9.48
CA PHE A 39 -13.33 -12.32 -8.31
C PHE A 39 -11.94 -12.93 -8.41
N ASP A 40 -11.03 -12.50 -7.55
CA ASP A 40 -9.63 -12.90 -7.57
C ASP A 40 -9.18 -13.56 -6.27
N TYR A 41 -8.01 -14.17 -6.32
CA TYR A 41 -7.39 -14.82 -5.17
C TYR A 41 -5.90 -14.55 -5.11
N ARG A 42 -5.35 -14.59 -3.89
CA ARG A 42 -3.92 -14.51 -3.63
C ARG A 42 -3.53 -15.51 -2.56
N GLY A 43 -2.50 -16.28 -2.80
CA GLY A 43 -1.82 -17.09 -1.79
C GLY A 43 -0.38 -16.61 -1.65
N ARG A 44 0.11 -16.51 -0.42
CA ARG A 44 1.51 -16.18 -0.13
C ARG A 44 2.07 -17.17 0.88
N VAL A 45 3.30 -17.62 0.66
CA VAL A 45 4.05 -18.44 1.60
C VAL A 45 5.38 -17.76 1.87
N GLN A 46 5.70 -17.55 3.15
CA GLN A 46 6.90 -16.86 3.59
C GLN A 46 7.78 -17.80 4.41
N PHE A 47 9.03 -17.88 4.03
CA PHE A 47 10.08 -18.58 4.73
C PHE A 47 10.91 -17.57 5.51
N ASN A 48 10.95 -17.73 6.84
CA ASN A 48 11.69 -16.89 7.76
C ASN A 48 12.84 -17.72 8.32
N ALA A 49 14.05 -17.53 7.82
CA ALA A 49 15.24 -18.28 8.22
C ALA A 49 16.05 -17.51 9.26
N THR A 50 16.41 -18.19 10.35
CA THR A 50 17.40 -17.70 11.32
C THR A 50 18.78 -18.10 10.81
N VAL A 51 19.61 -17.12 10.41
CA VAL A 51 21.00 -17.35 9.95
C VAL A 51 21.94 -17.46 11.16
N ASN A 52 21.80 -16.53 12.09
CA ASN A 52 22.48 -16.51 13.39
C ASN A 52 21.68 -15.64 14.37
N ASP A 53 22.20 -15.40 15.57
CA ASP A 53 21.49 -14.67 16.64
C ASP A 53 21.06 -13.26 16.25
N ASN A 54 21.74 -12.64 15.29
CA ASN A 54 21.47 -11.26 14.87
C ASN A 54 21.03 -11.14 13.42
N THR A 55 21.05 -12.24 12.64
CA THR A 55 20.79 -12.18 11.21
C THR A 55 19.67 -13.14 10.82
N SER A 56 18.71 -12.65 10.06
CA SER A 56 17.64 -13.44 9.46
C SER A 56 17.55 -13.21 7.96
N ALA A 57 16.97 -14.15 7.24
CA ALA A 57 16.65 -14.02 5.83
C ALA A 57 15.17 -14.33 5.61
N VAL A 58 14.54 -13.62 4.71
CA VAL A 58 13.12 -13.78 4.37
C VAL A 58 12.98 -13.98 2.88
N VAL A 59 12.21 -15.00 2.51
CA VAL A 59 11.78 -15.25 1.13
C VAL A 59 10.27 -15.44 1.14
N ARG A 60 9.53 -14.71 0.30
CA ARG A 60 8.09 -14.87 0.16
C ARG A 60 7.71 -15.13 -1.29
N LEU A 61 6.93 -16.18 -1.47
CA LEU A 61 6.31 -16.56 -2.73
C LEU A 61 4.89 -16.01 -2.76
N VAL A 62 4.43 -15.59 -3.93
CA VAL A 62 3.08 -15.09 -4.17
C VAL A 62 2.52 -15.68 -5.47
N THR A 63 1.22 -16.02 -5.46
CA THR A 63 0.50 -16.42 -6.67
C THR A 63 0.39 -15.24 -7.64
N GLN A 64 0.61 -15.50 -8.92
CA GLN A 64 0.59 -14.50 -9.97
C GLN A 64 -0.05 -15.09 -11.24
N SER A 65 -0.83 -14.28 -11.97
CA SER A 65 -1.28 -14.65 -13.31
C SER A 65 -0.14 -14.54 -14.33
N ASN A 66 -0.31 -15.11 -15.49
CA ASN A 66 0.67 -14.99 -16.58
C ASN A 66 0.89 -13.54 -17.05
N SER A 67 -0.09 -12.66 -16.83
CA SER A 67 0.03 -11.22 -17.10
C SER A 67 0.71 -10.43 -15.99
N GLY A 68 1.15 -11.09 -14.89
CA GLY A 68 1.77 -10.43 -13.77
C GLY A 68 0.80 -9.85 -12.73
N SER A 69 -0.50 -9.98 -12.94
CA SER A 69 -1.55 -9.51 -12.03
C SER A 69 -2.00 -10.59 -11.03
N THR A 70 -2.96 -10.27 -10.17
CA THR A 70 -3.61 -11.24 -9.29
C THR A 70 -4.49 -12.20 -10.12
N PRO A 71 -4.36 -13.53 -9.93
CA PRO A 71 -5.19 -14.51 -10.64
C PRO A 71 -6.68 -14.34 -10.33
N GLU A 72 -7.53 -14.53 -11.34
CA GLU A 72 -8.98 -14.49 -11.20
C GLU A 72 -9.57 -15.91 -11.19
N PHE A 73 -10.67 -16.09 -10.49
CA PHE A 73 -11.48 -17.29 -10.62
C PHE A 73 -12.14 -17.35 -12.00
N GLY A 74 -12.04 -18.51 -12.64
CA GLY A 74 -12.48 -18.69 -14.02
C GLY A 74 -11.36 -18.58 -15.07
N ASP A 75 -10.21 -18.05 -14.69
CA ASP A 75 -8.99 -18.13 -15.52
C ASP A 75 -8.52 -19.59 -15.62
N GLY A 76 -7.77 -19.89 -16.68
CA GLY A 76 -7.11 -21.19 -16.82
C GLY A 76 -6.08 -21.44 -15.71
N THR A 77 -5.60 -22.67 -15.62
CA THR A 77 -4.65 -23.10 -14.58
C THR A 77 -3.20 -22.67 -14.84
N ASN A 78 -2.93 -21.92 -15.88
CA ASN A 78 -1.59 -21.42 -16.25
C ASN A 78 -1.17 -20.20 -15.41
N ASN A 79 -1.20 -20.35 -14.10
CA ASN A 79 -0.71 -19.32 -13.18
C ASN A 79 0.73 -19.62 -12.79
N SER A 80 1.45 -18.58 -12.40
CA SER A 80 2.83 -18.66 -11.96
C SER A 80 2.95 -18.33 -10.46
N VAL A 81 4.16 -18.51 -9.96
CA VAL A 81 4.56 -18.07 -8.62
C VAL A 81 5.74 -17.12 -8.78
N SER A 82 5.71 -16.00 -8.09
CA SER A 82 6.81 -15.06 -8.09
C SER A 82 7.32 -14.79 -6.68
N PHE A 83 8.50 -14.15 -6.59
CA PHE A 83 9.09 -13.70 -5.34
C PHE A 83 8.75 -12.23 -5.14
N ASP A 84 7.95 -11.91 -4.14
CA ASP A 84 7.64 -10.53 -3.81
C ASP A 84 8.39 -10.00 -2.58
N ARG A 85 9.13 -10.86 -1.88
CA ARG A 85 10.08 -10.52 -0.82
C ARG A 85 11.29 -11.45 -0.92
N MET A 86 12.46 -10.86 -0.86
CA MET A 86 13.74 -11.56 -0.72
C MET A 86 14.75 -10.59 -0.10
N TYR A 87 14.99 -10.71 1.21
CA TYR A 87 15.88 -9.79 1.90
C TYR A 87 16.56 -10.43 3.10
N VAL A 88 17.65 -9.81 3.53
CA VAL A 88 18.36 -10.13 4.76
C VAL A 88 18.16 -8.99 5.74
N ALA A 89 17.91 -9.31 7.00
CA ALA A 89 17.84 -8.38 8.11
C ALA A 89 18.96 -8.69 9.12
N HIS A 90 19.64 -7.64 9.60
CA HIS A 90 20.67 -7.74 10.62
C HIS A 90 20.43 -6.77 11.77
N ASN A 91 20.43 -7.27 12.99
CA ASN A 91 20.27 -6.45 14.18
C ASN A 91 21.64 -5.97 14.69
N PHE A 92 21.85 -4.65 14.65
CA PHE A 92 23.03 -3.98 15.22
C PHE A 92 22.81 -3.62 16.70
N GLY A 93 22.23 -4.54 17.47
CA GLY A 93 21.80 -4.34 18.85
C GLY A 93 20.27 -4.32 18.96
N ALA A 94 19.76 -3.94 20.15
CA ALA A 94 18.33 -4.08 20.46
C ALA A 94 17.39 -3.13 19.68
N LYS A 95 17.92 -2.04 19.14
CA LYS A 95 17.09 -0.96 18.58
C LYS A 95 17.32 -0.68 17.10
N THR A 96 18.38 -1.19 16.51
CA THR A 96 18.78 -0.86 15.13
C THR A 96 18.81 -2.10 14.27
N THR A 97 18.10 -2.07 13.15
CA THR A 97 18.04 -3.16 12.18
C THR A 97 18.40 -2.64 10.79
N GLY A 98 19.32 -3.32 10.12
CA GLY A 98 19.62 -3.12 8.71
C GLY A 98 18.87 -4.12 7.84
N LEU A 99 18.39 -3.69 6.69
CA LEU A 99 17.72 -4.50 5.67
C LEU A 99 18.43 -4.34 4.33
N VAL A 100 18.58 -5.41 3.59
CA VAL A 100 19.11 -5.37 2.22
C VAL A 100 18.36 -6.40 1.37
N GLY A 101 17.88 -5.96 0.21
CA GLY A 101 17.17 -6.80 -0.77
C GLY A 101 15.81 -6.22 -1.13
N ARG A 102 14.86 -7.09 -1.44
CA ARG A 102 13.45 -6.74 -1.69
C ARG A 102 12.64 -6.92 -0.41
N PHE A 103 12.29 -5.83 0.23
CA PHE A 103 11.47 -5.81 1.46
C PHE A 103 10.24 -4.93 1.26
N GLY A 104 9.31 -4.93 2.21
CA GLY A 104 8.15 -4.05 2.19
C GLY A 104 8.52 -2.66 2.69
N ALA A 105 8.14 -1.62 1.95
CA ALA A 105 8.18 -0.24 2.43
C ALA A 105 6.75 0.24 2.72
N PHE A 106 6.57 0.80 3.90
CA PHE A 106 5.34 1.44 4.36
C PHE A 106 5.68 2.88 4.73
N ILE A 107 5.21 3.85 3.93
CA ILE A 107 5.57 5.25 4.08
C ILE A 107 4.41 6.02 4.70
N GLY A 108 4.69 6.74 5.79
CA GLY A 108 3.67 7.43 6.56
C GLY A 108 2.65 6.45 7.14
N ASP A 109 1.38 6.67 6.84
CA ASP A 109 0.28 5.73 7.13
C ASP A 109 -0.17 4.96 5.87
N GLY A 110 0.68 4.94 4.83
CA GLY A 110 0.48 4.16 3.62
C GLY A 110 -0.27 4.86 2.51
N LEU A 111 -0.41 6.18 2.55
CA LEU A 111 -1.09 6.93 1.49
C LEU A 111 -0.34 6.84 0.17
N ILE A 112 0.96 7.10 0.17
CA ILE A 112 1.73 7.10 -1.09
C ILE A 112 2.29 5.74 -1.45
N TYR A 113 2.70 4.93 -0.47
CA TYR A 113 3.34 3.65 -0.75
C TYR A 113 3.23 2.64 0.39
N ASP A 114 2.75 1.44 0.05
CA ASP A 114 2.72 0.23 0.87
C ASP A 114 2.94 -0.98 -0.04
N ASP A 115 4.19 -1.20 -0.45
CA ASP A 115 4.53 -2.27 -1.39
C ASP A 115 6.03 -2.65 -1.34
N ALA A 116 6.46 -3.49 -2.29
CA ALA A 116 7.84 -3.93 -2.44
C ALA A 116 8.80 -2.77 -2.72
N PHE A 117 9.95 -2.82 -2.07
CA PHE A 117 11.04 -1.87 -2.23
C PHE A 117 12.36 -2.62 -2.37
N ASP A 118 13.11 -2.30 -3.41
CA ASP A 118 14.41 -2.90 -3.68
C ASP A 118 15.52 -1.94 -3.24
N GLY A 119 16.32 -2.35 -2.26
CA GLY A 119 17.41 -1.53 -1.79
C GLY A 119 17.95 -1.93 -0.42
N ALA A 120 18.33 -0.91 0.33
CA ALA A 120 18.84 -1.05 1.69
C ALA A 120 18.14 -0.05 2.62
N ALA A 121 17.95 -0.43 3.86
CA ALA A 121 17.38 0.43 4.89
C ALA A 121 18.09 0.23 6.23
N LEU A 122 18.08 1.29 7.03
CA LEU A 122 18.47 1.26 8.43
C LEU A 122 17.31 1.80 9.25
N ALA A 123 16.77 0.98 10.14
CA ALA A 123 15.65 1.31 11.01
C ALA A 123 16.08 1.36 12.47
N TYR A 124 15.71 2.42 13.15
CA TYR A 124 15.88 2.60 14.60
C TYR A 124 14.51 2.63 15.26
N ASN A 125 14.29 1.79 16.26
CA ASN A 125 13.01 1.65 16.93
C ASN A 125 13.15 1.69 18.45
N THR A 126 12.26 2.44 19.08
CA THR A 126 12.01 2.46 20.52
C THR A 126 10.51 2.32 20.77
N ASP A 127 10.09 2.25 22.03
CA ASP A 127 8.66 2.17 22.39
C ASP A 127 7.86 3.41 21.97
N LYS A 128 8.51 4.56 21.85
CA LYS A 128 7.87 5.85 21.57
C LYS A 128 8.26 6.50 20.25
N PHE A 129 9.33 6.04 19.63
CA PHE A 129 9.90 6.67 18.45
C PHE A 129 10.48 5.64 17.49
N SER A 130 10.28 5.85 16.20
CA SER A 130 10.97 5.12 15.15
C SER A 130 11.49 6.06 14.09
N ALA A 131 12.61 5.71 13.48
CA ALA A 131 13.18 6.42 12.34
C ALA A 131 13.73 5.41 11.35
N THR A 132 13.58 5.70 10.06
CA THR A 132 14.11 4.88 8.97
C THR A 132 14.81 5.75 7.95
N ALA A 133 15.99 5.32 7.51
CA ALA A 133 16.65 5.83 6.34
C ALA A 133 16.79 4.68 5.34
N ALA A 134 16.37 4.89 4.09
CA ALA A 134 16.45 3.88 3.04
C ALA A 134 16.95 4.49 1.73
N TYR A 135 17.62 3.67 0.94
CA TYR A 135 18.03 3.99 -0.42
C TYR A 135 17.65 2.83 -1.34
N GLY A 136 16.95 3.13 -2.42
CA GLY A 136 16.53 2.12 -3.37
C GLY A 136 15.39 2.57 -4.25
N SER A 137 14.55 1.64 -4.67
CA SER A 137 13.53 1.91 -5.67
C SER A 137 12.16 1.40 -5.25
N PHE A 138 11.12 2.19 -5.54
CA PHE A 138 9.75 1.72 -5.65
C PHE A 138 9.63 0.84 -6.90
N VAL A 139 9.18 -0.40 -6.75
CA VAL A 139 9.14 -1.39 -7.84
C VAL A 139 7.73 -1.89 -8.14
N ALA A 140 6.73 -1.35 -7.47
CA ALA A 140 5.33 -1.70 -7.65
C ALA A 140 4.45 -0.44 -7.70
N GLY A 141 3.25 -0.57 -8.26
CA GLY A 141 2.30 0.52 -8.41
C GLY A 141 2.49 1.31 -9.72
N ASN A 142 1.93 2.51 -9.74
CA ASN A 142 2.01 3.45 -10.87
C ASN A 142 1.87 4.89 -10.37
N LEU A 143 2.32 5.85 -11.19
CA LEU A 143 2.05 7.27 -10.97
C LEU A 143 0.95 7.76 -11.90
N PHE A 144 0.18 8.75 -11.44
CA PHE A 144 -0.78 9.52 -12.21
C PHE A 144 -1.92 8.69 -12.83
N GLY A 145 -2.13 7.46 -12.35
CA GLY A 145 -3.23 6.61 -12.80
C GLY A 145 -4.57 7.24 -12.48
N SER A 146 -5.27 7.77 -13.49
CA SER A 146 -6.54 8.46 -13.36
C SER A 146 -7.67 7.77 -14.11
N TYR A 147 -8.89 8.10 -13.73
CA TYR A 147 -10.10 7.61 -14.39
C TYR A 147 -10.20 8.09 -15.84
N THR A 148 -9.78 9.28 -16.13
CA THR A 148 -9.90 9.88 -17.46
C THR A 148 -8.86 9.38 -18.44
N ASN A 149 -7.76 8.82 -17.92
CA ASN A 149 -6.63 8.31 -18.71
C ASN A 149 -6.26 9.28 -19.85
N ASP A 150 -6.06 10.56 -19.49
CA ASP A 150 -5.85 11.66 -20.44
C ASP A 150 -4.41 11.74 -20.99
N GLY A 151 -3.66 10.65 -20.88
CA GLY A 151 -2.27 10.54 -21.32
C GLY A 151 -1.26 11.04 -20.29
N THR A 152 -1.69 11.34 -19.06
CA THR A 152 -0.78 11.63 -17.94
C THR A 152 -0.38 10.37 -17.19
N ASP A 153 -1.04 9.26 -17.43
CA ASP A 153 -0.78 7.99 -16.76
C ASP A 153 0.61 7.46 -17.10
N MET A 154 1.31 7.04 -16.09
CA MET A 154 2.52 6.25 -16.22
C MET A 154 2.17 4.76 -16.19
N ASN A 155 2.85 3.98 -17.01
CA ASN A 155 2.75 2.52 -16.94
C ASN A 155 3.18 2.01 -15.56
N SER A 156 2.67 0.84 -15.19
CA SER A 156 3.07 0.14 -13.97
C SER A 156 4.58 0.08 -13.83
N LEU A 157 5.08 0.26 -12.61
CA LEU A 157 6.51 0.23 -12.33
C LEU A 157 7.09 -1.15 -12.59
N ASN A 158 8.26 -1.18 -13.22
CA ASN A 158 9.01 -2.38 -13.55
C ASN A 158 10.52 -2.08 -13.57
N ALA A 159 11.34 -3.04 -13.98
CA ALA A 159 12.80 -2.90 -13.98
C ALA A 159 13.34 -1.73 -14.82
N ASP A 160 12.59 -1.30 -15.86
CA ASP A 160 13.04 -0.26 -16.79
C ASP A 160 12.64 1.15 -16.33
N ASN A 161 11.55 1.26 -15.54
CA ASN A 161 10.97 2.54 -15.11
C ASN A 161 10.70 2.64 -13.61
N ASN A 162 11.43 1.90 -12.81
CA ASN A 162 11.34 2.01 -11.35
C ASN A 162 11.75 3.41 -10.87
N LEU A 163 11.16 3.84 -9.75
CA LEU A 163 11.39 5.15 -9.16
C LEU A 163 12.39 5.04 -8.01
N SER A 164 13.56 5.63 -8.19
CA SER A 164 14.64 5.58 -7.21
C SER A 164 14.58 6.76 -6.23
N VAL A 165 14.72 6.46 -4.94
CA VAL A 165 14.63 7.45 -3.86
C VAL A 165 15.67 7.22 -2.77
N THR A 166 15.98 8.32 -2.05
CA THR A 166 16.52 8.28 -0.68
C THR A 166 15.39 8.68 0.26
N LEU A 167 14.93 7.73 1.08
CA LEU A 167 13.79 7.91 1.97
C LEU A 167 14.26 8.16 3.40
N LEU A 168 13.73 9.19 4.02
CA LEU A 168 13.85 9.46 5.45
C LEU A 168 12.45 9.53 6.04
N GLN A 169 12.16 8.77 7.09
CA GLN A 169 10.90 8.89 7.81
C GLN A 169 11.09 8.71 9.32
N ALA A 170 10.21 9.35 10.08
CA ALA A 170 10.17 9.27 11.52
C ALA A 170 8.71 9.25 12.00
N ASN A 171 8.46 8.46 13.06
CA ASN A 171 7.18 8.41 13.74
C ASN A 171 7.42 8.53 15.23
N GLY A 172 6.52 9.22 15.92
CA GLY A 172 6.60 9.40 17.38
C GLY A 172 5.23 9.35 18.03
N LYS A 173 5.20 8.85 19.27
CA LYS A 173 4.03 8.89 20.15
C LYS A 173 4.12 10.12 21.05
N LEU A 174 3.11 10.99 21.00
CA LEU A 174 2.94 12.12 21.89
C LEU A 174 1.92 11.74 22.97
N GLY A 175 2.40 11.25 24.12
CA GLY A 175 1.53 10.70 25.15
C GLY A 175 0.93 9.34 24.75
N GLU A 176 -0.24 9.04 25.30
CA GLU A 176 -0.90 7.73 25.13
C GLU A 176 -1.80 7.65 23.90
N HIS A 177 -2.26 8.79 23.40
CA HIS A 177 -3.35 8.83 22.41
C HIS A 177 -2.96 9.39 21.05
N THR A 178 -1.79 10.02 20.92
CA THR A 178 -1.41 10.74 19.71
C THR A 178 -0.16 10.14 19.08
N LYS A 179 -0.22 9.88 17.78
CA LYS A 179 0.91 9.48 16.94
C LYS A 179 1.11 10.53 15.85
N LEU A 180 2.35 10.94 15.67
CA LEU A 180 2.80 11.81 14.59
C LEU A 180 3.76 11.05 13.67
N GLY A 181 3.67 11.29 12.38
CA GLY A 181 4.62 10.80 11.40
C GLY A 181 5.02 11.89 10.43
N ALA A 182 6.23 11.80 9.90
CA ALA A 182 6.70 12.63 8.80
C ALA A 182 7.69 11.85 7.94
N PHE A 183 7.71 12.15 6.65
CA PHE A 183 8.69 11.57 5.73
C PHE A 183 9.14 12.59 4.69
N TYR A 184 10.32 12.33 4.14
CA TYR A 184 10.90 13.02 2.99
C TYR A 184 11.56 12.00 2.07
N ALA A 185 11.11 11.90 0.84
CA ALA A 185 11.67 11.04 -0.19
C ALA A 185 12.37 11.91 -1.23
N ILE A 186 13.69 11.88 -1.24
CA ILE A 186 14.52 12.59 -2.22
C ILE A 186 14.48 11.77 -3.50
N GLY A 187 13.97 12.36 -4.57
CA GLY A 187 13.90 11.74 -5.88
C GLY A 187 15.27 11.62 -6.52
N ASN A 188 15.66 10.40 -6.84
CA ASN A 188 16.89 10.10 -7.57
C ASN A 188 16.54 9.79 -9.04
N LYS A 189 17.13 8.76 -9.60
CA LYS A 189 16.93 8.34 -10.99
C LYS A 189 15.45 8.10 -11.32
N HIS A 190 14.99 8.64 -12.44
CA HIS A 190 13.65 8.54 -13.02
C HIS A 190 12.53 9.27 -12.24
N LEU A 191 12.78 9.76 -11.04
CA LEU A 191 11.78 10.49 -10.28
C LEU A 191 11.89 12.01 -10.47
N ASP A 192 13.09 12.57 -10.41
CA ASP A 192 13.43 13.99 -10.66
C ASP A 192 12.68 15.03 -9.82
N ASN A 193 12.01 14.61 -8.78
CA ASN A 193 11.30 15.45 -7.81
C ASN A 193 11.26 14.76 -6.45
N ASP A 194 11.14 15.53 -5.39
CA ASP A 194 11.03 15.02 -4.04
C ASP A 194 9.56 14.91 -3.63
N ILE A 195 9.28 13.99 -2.70
CA ILE A 195 7.96 13.84 -2.07
C ILE A 195 8.13 14.03 -0.56
N TYR A 196 7.26 14.77 0.08
CA TYR A 196 7.20 14.82 1.54
C TYR A 196 5.77 14.75 2.04
N GLY A 197 5.62 14.37 3.29
CA GLY A 197 4.32 14.26 3.91
C GLY A 197 4.39 14.11 5.41
N ALA A 198 3.22 14.15 6.02
CA ALA A 198 3.03 13.98 7.46
C ALA A 198 1.70 13.28 7.75
N SER A 199 1.66 12.60 8.90
CA SER A 199 0.46 11.95 9.40
C SER A 199 0.21 12.29 10.86
N LEU A 200 -1.05 12.23 11.26
CA LEU A 200 -1.50 12.48 12.62
C LEU A 200 -2.66 11.54 12.95
N ASP A 201 -2.52 10.77 14.03
CA ASP A 201 -3.53 9.87 14.55
C ASP A 201 -3.83 10.13 16.01
N PHE A 202 -5.12 10.16 16.34
CA PHE A 202 -5.62 10.16 17.70
C PHE A 202 -6.39 8.87 17.97
N ASN A 203 -6.05 8.18 19.05
CA ASN A 203 -6.70 6.95 19.46
C ASN A 203 -7.22 7.11 20.90
N PHE A 204 -8.53 7.13 21.07
CA PHE A 204 -9.22 7.25 22.35
C PHE A 204 -10.07 6.01 22.59
N ASN A 205 -9.56 5.04 23.35
CA ASN A 205 -10.18 3.73 23.49
C ASN A 205 -10.42 3.07 22.12
N LYS A 206 -11.69 3.01 21.69
CA LYS A 206 -12.10 2.45 20.39
C LYS A 206 -12.29 3.51 19.30
N VAL A 207 -12.14 4.79 19.60
CA VAL A 207 -12.30 5.87 18.63
C VAL A 207 -10.95 6.20 18.03
N TRP A 208 -10.85 6.20 16.71
CA TRP A 208 -9.73 6.69 15.94
C TRP A 208 -10.14 7.93 15.14
N ILE A 209 -9.31 8.94 15.13
CA ILE A 209 -9.41 10.10 14.25
C ILE A 209 -8.02 10.33 13.69
N GLY A 210 -7.88 10.38 12.37
CA GLY A 210 -6.56 10.53 11.79
C GLY A 210 -6.56 10.97 10.34
N GLY A 211 -5.38 11.24 9.86
CA GLY A 211 -5.17 11.63 8.49
C GLY A 211 -3.70 11.70 8.10
N GLU A 212 -3.48 11.79 6.80
CA GLU A 212 -2.17 11.88 6.17
C GLU A 212 -2.24 12.86 4.99
N TYR A 213 -1.15 13.57 4.78
CA TYR A 213 -0.93 14.49 3.67
C TYR A 213 0.40 14.19 3.01
N ALA A 214 0.42 14.24 1.68
CA ALA A 214 1.65 14.12 0.90
C ALA A 214 1.62 15.04 -0.32
N THR A 215 2.78 15.51 -0.74
CA THR A 215 2.91 16.40 -1.91
C THR A 215 4.26 16.23 -2.59
N TRP A 216 4.31 16.54 -3.89
CA TRP A 216 5.58 16.82 -4.56
C TRP A 216 6.17 18.12 -4.03
N ALA A 217 7.49 18.13 -3.82
CA ALA A 217 8.18 19.33 -3.30
C ALA A 217 8.15 20.49 -4.29
N ASN A 218 8.24 20.20 -5.58
CA ASN A 218 8.31 21.20 -6.63
C ASN A 218 7.20 21.02 -7.66
N ASP A 219 6.62 22.13 -8.11
CA ASP A 219 5.87 22.24 -9.33
C ASP A 219 6.78 22.73 -10.48
N ASN A 220 6.25 22.89 -11.67
CA ASN A 220 6.97 23.29 -12.87
C ASN A 220 8.15 22.34 -13.19
N LYS A 221 7.91 21.05 -12.98
CA LYS A 221 8.88 19.96 -13.20
C LYS A 221 8.25 18.78 -13.94
N THR A 222 9.07 18.08 -14.70
CA THR A 222 8.70 16.79 -15.29
C THR A 222 9.08 15.68 -14.32
N VAL A 223 8.13 14.80 -14.00
CA VAL A 223 8.29 13.62 -13.16
C VAL A 223 7.91 12.40 -13.98
N ALA A 224 8.81 11.47 -14.13
CA ALA A 224 8.55 10.21 -14.86
C ALA A 224 7.88 10.42 -16.23
N GLY A 225 8.26 11.46 -16.94
CA GLY A 225 7.69 11.82 -18.25
C GLY A 225 6.47 12.73 -18.22
N THR A 226 5.87 12.97 -17.07
CA THR A 226 4.69 13.85 -16.91
C THR A 226 5.09 15.22 -16.36
N TYR A 227 4.70 16.28 -17.03
CA TYR A 227 4.95 17.65 -16.59
C TYR A 227 3.92 18.09 -15.55
N ILE A 228 4.39 18.43 -14.35
CA ILE A 228 3.59 19.03 -13.29
C ILE A 228 3.62 20.57 -13.50
N PRO A 229 2.51 21.21 -13.90
CA PRO A 229 2.51 22.65 -14.15
C PRO A 229 2.67 23.45 -12.86
N LYS A 230 3.00 24.72 -13.03
CA LYS A 230 2.98 25.68 -11.93
C LYS A 230 1.55 25.74 -11.35
N ASP A 231 1.47 25.71 -10.02
CA ASP A 231 0.19 25.69 -9.30
C ASP A 231 -0.69 24.46 -9.67
N GLY A 232 -0.06 23.40 -10.22
CA GLY A 232 -0.71 22.12 -10.49
C GLY A 232 -1.16 21.43 -9.20
N ASP A 233 -2.27 20.72 -9.28
CA ASP A 233 -2.84 19.95 -8.18
C ASP A 233 -2.00 18.70 -7.91
N LYS A 234 -0.98 18.86 -7.09
CA LYS A 234 0.12 17.90 -6.86
C LYS A 234 0.10 17.23 -5.49
N ASP A 235 -1.00 17.43 -4.75
CA ASP A 235 -1.15 16.93 -3.38
C ASP A 235 -2.05 15.69 -3.34
N ALA A 236 -1.90 14.93 -2.27
CA ALA A 236 -2.86 13.91 -1.86
C ALA A 236 -3.07 13.97 -0.35
N TRP A 237 -4.29 13.72 0.10
CA TRP A 237 -4.57 13.60 1.52
C TRP A 237 -5.77 12.69 1.80
N VAL A 238 -5.77 12.15 2.99
CA VAL A 238 -6.84 11.34 3.56
C VAL A 238 -7.10 11.80 4.98
N ALA A 239 -8.36 11.84 5.38
CA ALA A 239 -8.75 12.09 6.77
C ALA A 239 -9.99 11.27 7.09
N GLY A 240 -10.12 10.84 8.34
CA GLY A 240 -11.26 10.01 8.72
C GLY A 240 -11.45 9.83 10.21
N ILE A 241 -12.50 9.10 10.51
CA ILE A 241 -12.89 8.67 11.84
C ILE A 241 -13.25 7.19 11.80
N GLY A 242 -12.91 6.48 12.87
CA GLY A 242 -13.23 5.07 13.03
C GLY A 242 -13.65 4.73 14.45
N TYR A 243 -14.31 3.58 14.58
CA TYR A 243 -14.70 3.01 15.85
C TYR A 243 -14.51 1.50 15.84
N GLY A 244 -13.96 0.97 16.91
CA GLY A 244 -13.75 -0.46 17.12
C GLY A 244 -12.29 -0.81 17.33
N ALA A 245 -11.99 -2.10 17.32
CA ALA A 245 -10.64 -2.64 17.54
C ALA A 245 -10.54 -4.01 16.86
N TYR A 246 -10.49 -4.03 15.55
CA TYR A 246 -10.32 -5.24 14.78
C TYR A 246 -8.93 -5.85 14.98
N ASP A 247 -8.93 -7.15 15.25
CA ASP A 247 -7.74 -7.98 15.31
C ASP A 247 -8.09 -9.35 14.69
N GLN A 248 -7.55 -9.64 13.52
CA GLN A 248 -7.85 -10.88 12.79
C GLN A 248 -7.52 -12.15 13.60
N ALA A 249 -6.57 -12.09 14.54
CA ALA A 249 -6.24 -13.20 15.41
C ALA A 249 -7.28 -13.45 16.53
N LYS A 250 -8.20 -12.53 16.73
CA LYS A 250 -9.20 -12.57 17.81
C LYS A 250 -10.62 -12.57 17.25
N GLU A 251 -11.24 -13.72 17.24
CA GLU A 251 -12.62 -13.91 16.82
C GLU A 251 -13.58 -12.90 17.47
N GLY A 252 -14.49 -12.35 16.67
CA GLY A 252 -15.53 -11.43 17.12
C GLY A 252 -15.12 -9.97 17.23
N THR A 253 -13.83 -9.65 17.04
CA THR A 253 -13.38 -8.25 17.00
C THR A 253 -13.74 -7.59 15.66
N TRP A 254 -14.00 -6.29 15.69
CA TRP A 254 -14.42 -5.55 14.52
C TRP A 254 -14.07 -4.08 14.63
N ASP A 255 -14.02 -3.42 13.50
CA ASP A 255 -14.03 -1.95 13.40
C ASP A 255 -14.81 -1.46 12.18
N VAL A 256 -15.14 -0.18 12.22
CA VAL A 256 -15.73 0.56 11.11
C VAL A 256 -15.01 1.89 10.96
N LYS A 257 -14.83 2.34 9.72
CA LYS A 257 -14.19 3.62 9.40
C LYS A 257 -14.93 4.33 8.30
N VAL A 258 -14.92 5.65 8.36
CA VAL A 258 -15.30 6.52 7.26
C VAL A 258 -14.15 7.49 7.02
N GLN A 259 -13.68 7.55 5.79
CA GLN A 259 -12.55 8.38 5.38
C GLN A 259 -12.91 9.17 4.13
N TYR A 260 -12.30 10.31 3.96
CA TYR A 260 -12.35 11.07 2.73
C TYR A 260 -10.95 11.15 2.12
N PHE A 261 -10.88 10.82 0.84
CA PHE A 261 -9.65 10.85 0.04
C PHE A 261 -9.73 11.96 -0.98
N ASN A 262 -8.64 12.68 -1.14
CA ASN A 262 -8.46 13.65 -2.21
C ASN A 262 -7.06 13.45 -2.82
N GLU A 263 -7.02 12.95 -4.02
CA GLU A 263 -5.80 12.71 -4.79
C GLU A 263 -5.80 13.64 -5.98
N GLY A 264 -4.91 14.64 -5.94
CA GLY A 264 -4.79 15.64 -6.98
C GLY A 264 -4.50 15.07 -8.36
N LYS A 265 -4.65 15.86 -9.40
CA LYS A 265 -4.37 15.43 -10.78
C LYS A 265 -2.94 14.91 -10.95
N TYR A 266 -2.00 15.49 -10.23
CA TYR A 266 -0.58 15.09 -10.22
C TYR A 266 -0.16 14.52 -8.87
N SER A 267 -1.02 13.77 -8.23
CA SER A 267 -0.81 13.17 -6.91
C SER A 267 0.47 12.31 -6.85
N PRO A 268 1.20 12.33 -5.73
CA PRO A 268 2.38 11.47 -5.52
C PRO A 268 2.02 10.05 -5.07
N VAL A 269 0.77 9.64 -5.10
CA VAL A 269 0.35 8.28 -4.75
C VAL A 269 0.85 7.29 -5.80
N ILE A 270 1.50 6.22 -5.34
CA ILE A 270 2.12 5.19 -6.19
C ILE A 270 1.45 3.83 -5.97
N SER A 271 1.35 3.40 -4.71
CA SER A 271 0.70 2.15 -4.30
C SER A 271 0.21 2.29 -2.86
N SER A 272 -1.00 2.82 -2.69
CA SER A 272 -1.55 3.07 -1.35
C SER A 272 -1.98 1.78 -0.65
N THR A 273 -1.95 1.78 0.68
CA THR A 273 -2.43 0.66 1.49
C THR A 273 -3.92 0.36 1.29
N TRP A 274 -4.70 1.36 0.92
CA TRP A 274 -6.14 1.20 0.66
C TRP A 274 -6.46 0.63 -0.70
N ASN A 275 -5.47 0.59 -1.63
CA ASN A 275 -5.66 0.13 -3.00
C ASN A 275 -6.91 0.75 -3.65
N GLN A 276 -7.02 2.08 -3.60
CA GLN A 276 -8.07 2.78 -4.30
C GLN A 276 -8.00 2.50 -5.80
N PRO A 277 -9.12 2.71 -6.53
CA PRO A 277 -9.16 2.41 -7.95
C PRO A 277 -8.20 3.28 -8.79
N TYR A 278 -7.90 4.48 -8.32
CA TYR A 278 -7.03 5.44 -9.01
C TYR A 278 -6.05 6.08 -8.04
N ASN A 279 -4.90 6.51 -8.56
CA ASN A 279 -3.83 7.15 -7.80
C ASN A 279 -3.79 8.67 -8.01
N ALA A 280 -4.60 9.20 -8.91
CA ALA A 280 -4.63 10.63 -9.25
C ALA A 280 -5.99 11.05 -9.76
N ASP A 281 -6.27 12.35 -9.68
CA ASP A 281 -7.50 13.00 -10.17
C ASP A 281 -8.77 12.32 -9.63
N TYR A 282 -8.74 11.95 -8.35
CA TYR A 282 -9.81 11.19 -7.70
C TYR A 282 -10.05 11.70 -6.28
N LYS A 283 -11.30 11.94 -5.93
CA LYS A 283 -11.74 12.23 -4.58
C LYS A 283 -13.02 11.48 -4.28
N ALA A 284 -13.09 10.89 -3.10
CA ALA A 284 -14.24 10.07 -2.68
C ALA A 284 -14.30 9.92 -1.17
N TRP A 285 -15.48 9.67 -0.66
CA TRP A 285 -15.69 9.06 0.63
C TRP A 285 -15.46 7.56 0.54
N MET A 286 -14.98 6.95 1.61
CA MET A 286 -14.85 5.50 1.74
C MET A 286 -15.32 5.05 3.11
N ALA A 287 -16.23 4.07 3.13
CA ALA A 287 -16.64 3.36 4.33
C ALA A 287 -15.99 1.97 4.34
N THR A 288 -15.41 1.61 5.47
CA THR A 288 -14.73 0.32 5.68
C THR A 288 -15.32 -0.40 6.88
N VAL A 289 -15.47 -1.72 6.77
CA VAL A 289 -15.84 -2.63 7.86
C VAL A 289 -14.88 -3.79 7.87
N ASP A 290 -14.28 -4.07 9.02
CA ASP A 290 -13.47 -5.25 9.27
C ASP A 290 -14.09 -6.09 10.40
N TYR A 291 -14.12 -7.41 10.24
CA TYR A 291 -14.66 -8.35 11.22
C TYR A 291 -13.87 -9.66 11.25
N ALA A 292 -13.42 -10.07 12.42
CA ALA A 292 -12.77 -11.36 12.64
C ALA A 292 -13.85 -12.45 12.80
N LEU A 293 -14.11 -13.19 11.72
CA LEU A 293 -15.12 -14.27 11.68
C LEU A 293 -14.73 -15.44 12.59
N TYR A 294 -13.47 -15.80 12.54
CA TYR A 294 -12.83 -16.83 13.36
C TYR A 294 -11.38 -16.40 13.65
N LYS A 295 -10.72 -17.11 14.56
CA LYS A 295 -9.28 -16.90 14.77
C LYS A 295 -8.52 -17.01 13.45
N ASN A 296 -7.77 -15.97 13.09
CA ASN A 296 -7.00 -15.85 11.85
C ASN A 296 -7.83 -15.84 10.54
N VAL A 297 -9.15 -15.61 10.65
CA VAL A 297 -10.05 -15.48 9.50
C VAL A 297 -10.78 -14.15 9.60
N GLY A 298 -10.48 -13.22 8.71
CA GLY A 298 -11.05 -11.89 8.67
C GLY A 298 -11.90 -11.65 7.43
N LEU A 299 -13.00 -10.92 7.61
CA LEU A 299 -13.78 -10.31 6.55
C LEU A 299 -13.44 -8.82 6.54
N SER A 300 -13.07 -8.30 5.37
CA SER A 300 -12.83 -6.88 5.15
C SER A 300 -13.66 -6.40 3.97
N ALA A 301 -14.41 -5.33 4.15
CA ALA A 301 -15.22 -4.76 3.08
C ALA A 301 -15.10 -3.24 3.09
N TYR A 302 -14.96 -2.64 1.90
CA TYR A 302 -15.10 -1.20 1.76
C TYR A 302 -15.74 -0.78 0.45
N ALA A 303 -16.33 0.40 0.46
CA ALA A 303 -16.93 1.01 -0.71
C ALA A 303 -16.62 2.50 -0.73
N THR A 304 -16.25 3.01 -1.92
CA THR A 304 -16.21 4.44 -2.16
C THR A 304 -17.59 4.95 -2.57
N PHE A 305 -17.88 6.19 -2.27
CA PHE A 305 -19.14 6.83 -2.65
C PHE A 305 -18.92 8.33 -2.87
N ASN A 306 -19.78 8.93 -3.69
CA ASN A 306 -19.66 10.30 -4.17
C ASN A 306 -18.27 10.58 -4.78
N ALA A 307 -17.81 9.64 -5.61
CA ALA A 307 -16.52 9.73 -6.28
C ALA A 307 -16.57 10.76 -7.42
N GLN A 308 -15.56 11.63 -7.48
CA GLN A 308 -15.43 12.69 -8.46
C GLN A 308 -13.97 12.86 -8.89
N ASP A 309 -13.76 13.40 -10.09
CA ASP A 309 -12.48 14.01 -10.46
C ASP A 309 -12.26 15.36 -9.78
N GLN A 310 -11.13 16.00 -9.98
CA GLN A 310 -10.83 17.31 -9.37
C GLN A 310 -11.72 18.45 -9.93
N LYS A 311 -12.30 18.28 -11.11
CA LYS A 311 -13.25 19.22 -11.70
C LYS A 311 -14.69 19.04 -11.21
N GLY A 312 -14.95 17.99 -10.42
CA GLY A 312 -16.28 17.67 -9.91
C GLY A 312 -17.12 16.82 -10.85
N ASN A 313 -16.54 16.25 -11.90
CA ASN A 313 -17.23 15.30 -12.75
C ASN A 313 -17.35 13.96 -12.03
N ASP A 314 -18.43 13.24 -12.31
CA ASP A 314 -18.70 11.91 -11.75
C ASP A 314 -17.61 10.91 -12.15
N ALA A 315 -17.00 10.27 -11.16
CA ALA A 315 -15.97 9.24 -11.31
C ALA A 315 -16.48 7.88 -10.82
N PRO A 316 -15.84 6.76 -11.21
CA PRO A 316 -16.29 5.45 -10.81
C PRO A 316 -16.31 5.24 -9.30
N GLU A 317 -17.41 4.72 -8.80
CA GLU A 317 -17.50 4.15 -7.46
C GLU A 317 -16.83 2.77 -7.45
N TYR A 318 -16.21 2.42 -6.33
CA TYR A 318 -15.51 1.16 -6.16
C TYR A 318 -15.94 0.48 -4.87
N TYR A 319 -16.14 -0.82 -4.93
CA TYR A 319 -16.45 -1.62 -3.76
C TYR A 319 -15.70 -2.94 -3.78
N ARG A 320 -15.33 -3.41 -2.60
CA ARG A 320 -14.53 -4.60 -2.40
C ARG A 320 -14.98 -5.34 -1.15
N ALA A 321 -15.02 -6.67 -1.23
CA ALA A 321 -15.16 -7.53 -0.07
C ALA A 321 -14.14 -8.67 -0.18
N GLU A 322 -13.47 -8.99 0.92
CA GLU A 322 -12.45 -10.01 0.93
C GLU A 322 -12.45 -10.85 2.22
N LEU A 323 -12.14 -12.12 2.05
CA LEU A 323 -11.81 -13.03 3.14
C LEU A 323 -10.31 -13.20 3.20
N ASN A 324 -9.76 -12.97 4.36
CA ASN A 324 -8.32 -13.05 4.65
C ASN A 324 -8.06 -14.17 5.65
N PHE A 325 -7.11 -15.03 5.33
CA PHE A 325 -6.70 -16.18 6.14
C PHE A 325 -5.22 -16.05 6.47
N GLN A 326 -4.84 -16.28 7.74
CA GLN A 326 -3.44 -16.32 8.17
C GLN A 326 -3.09 -17.71 8.73
N PHE A 327 -1.91 -18.20 8.44
CA PHE A 327 -1.40 -19.48 8.93
C PHE A 327 0.12 -19.48 9.15
#